data_4734e88c89d0065bb2ec787f97914340
#
_entry.id   4734e88c89d0065bb2ec787f97914340
#
_cell.length_a   1.000
_cell.length_b   1.000
_cell.length_c   1.000
_cell.angle_alpha   90.00
_cell.angle_beta   90.00
_cell.angle_gamma   90.00
#
_symmetry.space_group_name_H-M   'P 1'
#
loop_
_entity.id
_entity.type
_entity.pdbx_description
1 polymer ?
#
loop_
_entity_poly.entity_id
_entity_poly.type
_entity_poly.pdbx_seq_one_letter_code
_entity_poly.pdbx_strand_id
1 'polypeptide(L)'
;MANFDSQQITRLLVEWGNGNHSALENLMPLVYDELRKMARRYMRRQSVGHTFQTTELIHEAYLKIAKSEAQNWQNRAHFFGVAAQAMRHILVDYARSKNSQKRGGMQEKVTLEETLMISSQNTDHIIRLNEAMLQLADLDARKSRVVELKYFGGLTNEEIAEVLKISPETVKRDWRFSRNWLLRELSAA
;
A
#
# COMPACT_ATOMS: atom_id res chain seq x y z
N MET A 1 -18.76 -18.07 0.42
CA MET A 1 -17.34 -18.44 0.56
C MET A 1 -16.48 -17.35 1.22
N ALA A 2 -16.78 -16.07 1.06
CA ALA A 2 -15.93 -14.98 1.62
C ALA A 2 -15.85 -14.88 3.17
N ASN A 3 -16.79 -15.42 3.90
CA ASN A 3 -16.88 -15.23 5.37
C ASN A 3 -15.97 -16.17 6.19
N PHE A 4 -15.74 -17.39 5.72
CA PHE A 4 -14.86 -18.34 6.43
C PHE A 4 -13.40 -17.93 6.33
N ASP A 5 -12.94 -17.45 5.16
CA ASP A 5 -11.58 -16.94 4.96
C ASP A 5 -11.28 -15.74 5.85
N SER A 6 -12.25 -14.83 6.03
CA SER A 6 -12.05 -13.62 6.85
C SER A 6 -11.86 -13.93 8.33
N GLN A 7 -12.59 -14.88 8.89
CA GLN A 7 -12.44 -15.29 10.29
C GLN A 7 -11.13 -16.05 10.52
N GLN A 8 -10.72 -16.91 9.58
CA GLN A 8 -9.46 -17.63 9.66
C GLN A 8 -8.27 -16.66 9.60
N ILE A 9 -8.31 -15.69 8.68
CA ILE A 9 -7.29 -14.63 8.57
C ILE A 9 -7.20 -13.87 9.89
N THR A 10 -8.32 -13.43 10.46
CA THR A 10 -8.35 -12.68 11.72
C THR A 10 -7.76 -13.49 12.86
N ARG A 11 -8.08 -14.78 12.97
CA ARG A 11 -7.51 -15.67 14.00
C ARG A 11 -5.99 -15.77 13.88
N LEU A 12 -5.47 -16.04 12.67
CA LEU A 12 -4.04 -16.13 12.42
C LEU A 12 -3.31 -14.80 12.72
N LEU A 13 -3.94 -13.67 12.43
CA LEU A 13 -3.41 -12.35 12.76
C LEU A 13 -3.28 -12.15 14.27
N VAL A 14 -4.29 -12.55 15.05
CA VAL A 14 -4.27 -12.50 16.52
C VAL A 14 -3.20 -13.44 17.08
N GLU A 15 -3.11 -14.66 16.59
CA GLU A 15 -2.08 -15.63 16.99
C GLU A 15 -0.68 -15.08 16.72
N TRP A 16 -0.46 -14.49 15.55
CA TRP A 16 0.82 -13.84 15.22
C TRP A 16 1.12 -12.64 16.13
N GLY A 17 0.14 -11.76 16.37
CA GLY A 17 0.27 -10.64 17.30
C GLY A 17 0.62 -11.08 18.74
N ASN A 18 0.23 -12.28 19.13
CA ASN A 18 0.57 -12.90 20.43
C ASN A 18 1.92 -13.65 20.42
N GLY A 19 2.73 -13.50 19.36
CA GLY A 19 4.08 -14.06 19.26
C GLY A 19 4.18 -15.41 18.56
N ASN A 20 3.09 -15.96 18.01
CA ASN A 20 3.14 -17.18 17.22
C ASN A 20 3.64 -16.88 15.80
N HIS A 21 4.94 -16.98 15.57
CA HIS A 21 5.54 -16.71 14.26
C HIS A 21 5.08 -17.65 13.14
N SER A 22 4.73 -18.90 13.44
CA SER A 22 4.21 -19.84 12.44
C SER A 22 2.82 -19.43 11.91
N ALA A 23 2.07 -18.64 12.65
CA ALA A 23 0.79 -18.11 12.18
C ALA A 23 0.96 -17.21 10.96
N LEU A 24 2.07 -16.46 10.86
CA LEU A 24 2.37 -15.63 9.68
C LEU A 24 2.61 -16.49 8.43
N GLU A 25 3.30 -17.60 8.56
CA GLU A 25 3.53 -18.53 7.45
C GLU A 25 2.22 -19.13 6.94
N ASN A 26 1.31 -19.46 7.87
CA ASN A 26 -0.03 -19.97 7.54
C ASN A 26 -0.96 -18.87 6.97
N LEU A 27 -0.74 -17.61 7.33
CA LEU A 27 -1.49 -16.47 6.85
C LEU A 27 -1.18 -16.16 5.38
N MET A 28 0.09 -16.24 4.98
CA MET A 28 0.55 -15.79 3.66
C MET A 28 -0.20 -16.42 2.49
N PRO A 29 -0.43 -17.75 2.42
CA PRO A 29 -1.21 -18.34 1.33
C PRO A 29 -2.63 -17.78 1.21
N LEU A 30 -3.25 -17.42 2.34
CA LEU A 30 -4.62 -16.91 2.40
C LEU A 30 -4.75 -15.45 1.93
N VAL A 31 -3.69 -14.63 2.10
CA VAL A 31 -3.69 -13.20 1.76
C VAL A 31 -2.95 -12.87 0.47
N TYR A 32 -2.17 -13.80 -0.07
CA TYR A 32 -1.26 -13.57 -1.19
C TYR A 32 -1.95 -13.01 -2.43
N ASP A 33 -3.08 -13.57 -2.82
CA ASP A 33 -3.82 -13.12 -4.01
C ASP A 33 -4.33 -11.68 -3.86
N GLU A 34 -4.78 -11.30 -2.66
CA GLU A 34 -5.20 -9.92 -2.39
C GLU A 34 -4.00 -8.97 -2.37
N LEU A 35 -2.89 -9.36 -1.74
CA LEU A 35 -1.64 -8.60 -1.79
C LEU A 35 -1.16 -8.41 -3.23
N ARG A 36 -1.28 -9.44 -4.07
CA ARG A 36 -0.94 -9.38 -5.50
C ARG A 36 -1.84 -8.42 -6.27
N LYS A 37 -3.15 -8.41 -5.99
CA LYS A 37 -4.09 -7.44 -6.56
C LYS A 37 -3.74 -6.01 -6.12
N MET A 38 -3.38 -5.80 -4.86
CA MET A 38 -2.92 -4.51 -4.35
C MET A 38 -1.65 -4.06 -5.04
N ALA A 39 -0.60 -4.88 -5.07
CA ALA A 39 0.65 -4.57 -5.74
C ALA A 39 0.44 -4.23 -7.23
N ARG A 40 -0.42 -4.99 -7.93
CA ARG A 40 -0.79 -4.68 -9.32
C ARG A 40 -1.49 -3.33 -9.48
N ARG A 41 -2.28 -2.87 -8.51
CA ARG A 41 -2.90 -1.53 -8.57
C ARG A 41 -1.85 -0.42 -8.56
N TYR A 42 -0.82 -0.57 -7.75
CA TYR A 42 0.32 0.35 -7.73
C TYR A 42 1.10 0.34 -9.06
N MET A 43 1.22 -0.85 -9.66
CA MET A 43 2.01 -1.08 -10.86
C MET A 43 1.22 -0.88 -12.18
N ARG A 44 -0.05 -0.51 -12.12
CA ARG A 44 -1.06 -0.57 -13.22
C ARG A 44 -0.76 0.30 -14.45
N ARG A 45 0.19 1.20 -14.39
CA ARG A 45 0.61 2.07 -15.52
C ARG A 45 1.94 1.65 -16.15
N GLN A 46 2.45 0.49 -15.80
CA GLN A 46 3.72 0.00 -16.30
C GLN A 46 3.51 -1.05 -17.39
N SER A 47 4.37 -1.05 -18.40
CA SER A 47 4.29 -1.93 -19.57
C SER A 47 4.54 -3.42 -19.23
N VAL A 48 4.23 -4.31 -20.16
CA VAL A 48 4.33 -5.78 -20.09
C VAL A 48 5.73 -6.21 -19.63
N GLY A 49 5.82 -7.02 -18.57
CA GLY A 49 7.08 -7.53 -18.01
C GLY A 49 7.20 -7.46 -16.47
N HIS A 50 6.21 -6.85 -15.79
CA HIS A 50 6.30 -6.48 -14.38
C HIS A 50 5.93 -7.56 -13.35
N THR A 51 5.85 -8.84 -13.72
CA THR A 51 5.49 -9.91 -12.77
C THR A 51 6.52 -10.03 -11.66
N PHE A 52 7.80 -9.87 -11.99
CA PHE A 52 8.90 -9.90 -11.02
C PHE A 52 8.80 -8.74 -10.01
N GLN A 53 8.60 -7.53 -10.47
CA GLN A 53 8.46 -6.35 -9.61
C GLN A 53 7.24 -6.41 -8.68
N THR A 54 6.13 -6.94 -9.15
CA THR A 54 4.94 -7.16 -8.31
C THR A 54 5.25 -8.13 -7.17
N THR A 55 5.98 -9.21 -7.45
CA THR A 55 6.38 -10.21 -6.45
C THR A 55 7.39 -9.63 -5.46
N GLU A 56 8.34 -8.85 -5.94
CA GLU A 56 9.33 -8.15 -5.13
C GLU A 56 8.66 -7.17 -4.16
N LEU A 57 7.71 -6.35 -4.65
CA LEU A 57 6.95 -5.43 -3.80
C LEU A 57 6.17 -6.16 -2.70
N ILE A 58 5.58 -7.32 -3.00
CA ILE A 58 4.89 -8.15 -2.01
C ILE A 58 5.88 -8.67 -0.97
N HIS A 59 7.02 -9.16 -1.42
CA HIS A 59 8.05 -9.74 -0.55
C HIS A 59 8.65 -8.68 0.38
N GLU A 60 9.00 -7.50 -0.14
CA GLU A 60 9.49 -6.39 0.67
C GLU A 60 8.44 -5.88 1.67
N ALA A 61 7.17 -5.79 1.25
CA ALA A 61 6.08 -5.43 2.16
C ALA A 61 5.90 -6.47 3.26
N TYR A 62 5.97 -7.77 2.93
CA TYR A 62 5.95 -8.87 3.88
C TYR A 62 7.08 -8.74 4.91
N LEU A 63 8.33 -8.56 4.46
CA LEU A 63 9.48 -8.40 5.35
C LEU A 63 9.33 -7.18 6.28
N LYS A 64 8.81 -6.08 5.75
CA LYS A 64 8.58 -4.87 6.54
C LYS A 64 7.50 -5.07 7.62
N ILE A 65 6.42 -5.78 7.26
CA ILE A 65 5.33 -6.10 8.19
C ILE A 65 5.80 -7.14 9.23
N ALA A 66 6.53 -8.16 8.81
CA ALA A 66 7.04 -9.20 9.70
C ALA A 66 8.05 -8.68 10.74
N LYS A 67 8.81 -7.63 10.39
CA LYS A 67 9.76 -6.97 11.30
C LYS A 67 9.10 -5.96 12.24
N SER A 68 7.86 -5.54 11.98
CA SER A 68 7.16 -4.64 12.88
C SER A 68 6.78 -5.38 14.15
N GLU A 69 7.37 -4.97 15.29
CA GLU A 69 7.11 -5.58 16.59
C GLU A 69 5.62 -5.47 16.95
N ALA A 70 5.06 -6.59 17.45
CA ALA A 70 3.78 -6.75 18.11
C ALA A 70 2.69 -5.75 17.69
N GLN A 71 2.24 -5.81 16.44
CA GLN A 71 1.07 -5.04 16.02
C GLN A 71 -0.18 -5.70 16.63
N ASN A 72 -0.97 -4.90 17.33
CA ASN A 72 -2.28 -5.34 17.81
C ASN A 72 -3.23 -5.45 16.59
N TRP A 73 -3.16 -6.60 15.92
CA TRP A 73 -3.97 -6.89 14.73
C TRP A 73 -5.45 -6.99 15.11
N GLN A 74 -6.25 -6.10 14.60
CA GLN A 74 -7.68 -6.05 14.93
C GLN A 74 -8.48 -7.01 14.04
N ASN A 75 -8.22 -7.00 12.74
CA ASN A 75 -8.93 -7.82 11.76
C ASN A 75 -8.20 -7.82 10.40
N ARG A 76 -8.77 -8.58 9.45
CA ARG A 76 -8.29 -8.66 8.06
C ARG A 76 -8.13 -7.28 7.40
N ALA A 77 -9.09 -6.40 7.55
CA ALA A 77 -9.05 -5.09 6.90
C ALA A 77 -7.94 -4.20 7.47
N HIS A 78 -7.64 -4.28 8.77
CA HIS A 78 -6.50 -3.62 9.39
C HIS A 78 -5.17 -4.10 8.77
N PHE A 79 -5.01 -5.42 8.60
CA PHE A 79 -3.82 -6.01 7.96
C PHE A 79 -3.61 -5.45 6.54
N PHE A 80 -4.63 -5.46 5.69
CA PHE A 80 -4.52 -4.93 4.33
C PHE A 80 -4.26 -3.42 4.31
N GLY A 81 -4.77 -2.67 5.28
CA GLY A 81 -4.44 -1.27 5.43
C GLY A 81 -2.97 -1.01 5.74
N VAL A 82 -2.37 -1.83 6.61
CA VAL A 82 -0.93 -1.77 6.92
C VAL A 82 -0.10 -2.20 5.71
N ALA A 83 -0.52 -3.26 5.01
CA ALA A 83 0.15 -3.73 3.80
C ALA A 83 0.14 -2.68 2.69
N ALA A 84 -0.99 -1.98 2.48
CA ALA A 84 -1.09 -0.88 1.53
C ALA A 84 -0.10 0.23 1.84
N GLN A 85 -0.02 0.66 3.08
CA GLN A 85 0.91 1.68 3.53
C GLN A 85 2.37 1.24 3.35
N ALA A 86 2.70 -0.01 3.71
CA ALA A 86 4.04 -0.55 3.52
C ALA A 86 4.44 -0.54 2.04
N MET A 87 3.57 -1.03 1.14
CA MET A 87 3.81 -1.02 -0.30
C MET A 87 4.03 0.40 -0.85
N ARG A 88 3.20 1.37 -0.43
CA ARG A 88 3.37 2.77 -0.85
C ARG A 88 4.73 3.31 -0.42
N HIS A 89 5.13 3.12 0.84
CA HIS A 89 6.42 3.59 1.33
C HIS A 89 7.60 2.96 0.58
N ILE A 90 7.56 1.66 0.32
CA ILE A 90 8.60 0.97 -0.46
C ILE A 90 8.74 1.60 -1.85
N LEU A 91 7.63 1.84 -2.54
CA LEU A 91 7.65 2.45 -3.87
C LEU A 91 8.15 3.90 -3.84
N VAL A 92 7.83 4.67 -2.81
CA VAL A 92 8.34 6.04 -2.63
C VAL A 92 9.83 6.03 -2.37
N ASP A 93 10.32 5.15 -1.49
CA ASP A 93 11.74 5.01 -1.16
C ASP A 93 12.54 4.59 -2.41
N TYR A 94 12.01 3.64 -3.18
CA TYR A 94 12.60 3.23 -4.46
C TYR A 94 12.63 4.39 -5.47
N ALA A 95 11.54 5.15 -5.60
CA ALA A 95 11.46 6.29 -6.49
C ALA A 95 12.45 7.40 -6.11
N ARG A 96 12.60 7.68 -4.82
CA ARG A 96 13.57 8.67 -4.32
C ARG A 96 15.02 8.23 -4.57
N SER A 97 15.34 6.97 -4.30
CA SER A 97 16.67 6.40 -4.58
C SER A 97 17.03 6.54 -6.05
N LYS A 98 16.12 6.17 -6.95
CA LYS A 98 16.31 6.27 -8.40
C LYS A 98 16.51 7.73 -8.86
N ASN A 99 15.77 8.68 -8.32
CA ASN A 99 15.93 10.10 -8.63
C ASN A 99 17.26 10.68 -8.09
N SER A 100 17.72 10.21 -6.93
CA SER A 100 19.01 10.58 -6.37
C SER A 100 20.18 10.10 -7.23
N GLN A 101 20.14 8.87 -7.70
CA GLN A 101 21.16 8.30 -8.59
C GLN A 101 21.26 9.03 -9.92
N LYS A 102 20.15 9.54 -10.46
CA LYS A 102 20.16 10.35 -11.69
C LYS A 102 20.80 11.73 -11.51
N ARG A 103 20.80 12.31 -10.30
CA ARG A 103 21.37 13.63 -10.01
C ARG A 103 22.81 13.59 -9.50
N GLY A 104 23.27 12.46 -8.98
CA GLY A 104 24.62 12.27 -8.46
C GLY A 104 25.44 11.43 -9.42
N GLY A 105 26.32 12.05 -10.21
CA GLY A 105 27.12 11.50 -11.31
C GLY A 105 28.08 10.35 -11.00
N MET A 106 27.65 9.30 -10.34
CA MET A 106 28.29 7.98 -10.34
C MET A 106 27.36 7.01 -11.08
N GLN A 107 27.69 6.79 -12.35
CA GLN A 107 27.12 5.70 -13.15
C GLN A 107 27.60 4.36 -12.57
N GLU A 108 26.91 3.82 -11.57
CA GLU A 108 26.85 2.36 -11.53
C GLU A 108 26.05 1.93 -12.76
N LYS A 109 26.61 0.97 -13.50
CA LYS A 109 25.99 0.40 -14.70
C LYS A 109 24.64 -0.21 -14.32
N VAL A 110 23.62 0.64 -14.33
CA VAL A 110 22.21 0.19 -14.32
C VAL A 110 22.03 -0.49 -15.68
N THR A 111 21.66 -1.75 -15.69
CA THR A 111 21.41 -2.49 -16.92
C THR A 111 20.29 -1.81 -17.71
N LEU A 112 20.33 -1.89 -19.04
CA LEU A 112 19.33 -1.31 -19.93
C LEU A 112 17.89 -1.76 -19.53
N GLU A 113 17.77 -2.96 -18.97
CA GLU A 113 16.55 -3.55 -18.46
C GLU A 113 16.00 -2.83 -17.21
N GLU A 114 16.85 -2.42 -16.27
CA GLU A 114 16.44 -1.62 -15.10
C GLU A 114 16.01 -0.21 -15.50
N THR A 115 16.60 0.36 -16.55
CA THR A 115 16.23 1.69 -17.05
C THR A 115 14.87 1.70 -17.76
N LEU A 116 14.49 0.60 -18.39
CA LEU A 116 13.20 0.45 -19.07
C LEU A 116 12.05 0.13 -18.10
N MET A 117 12.35 -0.32 -16.89
CA MET A 117 11.35 -0.87 -15.96
C MET A 117 10.50 0.17 -15.22
N ILE A 118 10.97 1.41 -15.05
CA ILE A 118 10.15 2.50 -14.52
C ILE A 118 10.41 3.77 -15.35
N SER A 119 9.42 4.23 -16.10
CA SER A 119 9.55 5.52 -16.78
C SER A 119 9.74 6.64 -15.74
N SER A 120 10.54 7.65 -16.04
CA SER A 120 10.79 8.80 -15.15
C SER A 120 9.48 9.48 -14.71
N GLN A 121 8.49 9.54 -15.58
CA GLN A 121 7.16 10.09 -15.27
C GLN A 121 6.40 9.33 -14.18
N ASN A 122 6.58 8.00 -14.07
CA ASN A 122 5.92 7.21 -13.02
C ASN A 122 6.59 7.41 -11.65
N THR A 123 7.90 7.61 -11.62
CA THR A 123 8.66 7.84 -10.40
C THR A 123 8.26 9.15 -9.75
N ASP A 124 8.18 10.22 -10.53
CA ASP A 124 7.79 11.54 -10.04
C ASP A 124 6.32 11.55 -9.59
N HIS A 125 5.45 10.84 -10.31
CA HIS A 125 4.04 10.77 -9.96
C HIS A 125 3.79 10.12 -8.59
N ILE A 126 4.52 9.04 -8.24
CA ILE A 126 4.35 8.38 -6.94
C ILE A 126 4.88 9.23 -5.79
N ILE A 127 5.97 9.98 -6.02
CA ILE A 127 6.49 10.94 -5.03
C ILE A 127 5.47 12.05 -4.79
N ARG A 128 4.96 12.68 -5.85
CA ARG A 128 3.94 13.75 -5.77
C ARG A 128 2.65 13.25 -5.11
N LEU A 129 2.20 12.04 -5.44
CA LEU A 129 1.03 11.45 -4.79
C LEU A 129 1.28 11.24 -3.28
N ASN A 130 2.48 10.80 -2.91
CA ASN A 130 2.83 10.65 -1.50
C ASN A 130 2.87 12.00 -0.77
N GLU A 131 3.42 13.03 -1.38
CA GLU A 131 3.45 14.40 -0.82
C GLU A 131 2.03 14.94 -0.63
N ALA A 132 1.17 14.80 -1.62
CA ALA A 132 -0.24 15.17 -1.50
C ALA A 132 -0.96 14.37 -0.40
N MET A 133 -0.64 13.09 -0.23
CA MET A 133 -1.20 12.28 0.86
C MET A 133 -0.72 12.74 2.25
N LEU A 134 0.54 13.20 2.37
CA LEU A 134 1.06 13.78 3.62
C LEU A 134 0.36 15.11 3.94
N GLN A 135 0.23 16.00 2.96
CA GLN A 135 -0.51 17.25 3.13
C GLN A 135 -1.98 17.00 3.51
N LEU A 136 -2.63 16.02 2.89
CA LEU A 136 -3.98 15.63 3.28
C LEU A 136 -4.03 15.08 4.72
N ALA A 137 -2.99 14.37 5.17
CA ALA A 137 -2.91 13.87 6.54
C ALA A 137 -2.76 15.00 7.56
N ASP A 138 -1.99 16.05 7.23
CA ASP A 138 -1.85 17.26 8.05
C ASP A 138 -3.18 18.04 8.15
N LEU A 139 -3.97 18.07 7.08
CA LEU A 139 -5.29 18.69 7.07
C LEU A 139 -6.34 17.85 7.82
N ASP A 140 -6.36 16.57 7.57
CA ASP A 140 -7.29 15.61 8.19
C ASP A 140 -6.75 14.19 8.04
N ALA A 141 -6.14 13.68 9.10
CA ALA A 141 -5.53 12.34 9.16
C ALA A 141 -6.53 11.22 8.82
N ARG A 142 -7.80 11.35 9.23
CA ARG A 142 -8.84 10.35 8.95
C ARG A 142 -9.13 10.28 7.44
N LYS A 143 -9.24 11.42 6.77
CA LYS A 143 -9.47 11.48 5.32
C LYS A 143 -8.32 10.88 4.53
N SER A 144 -7.08 11.16 4.93
CA SER A 144 -5.89 10.54 4.34
C SER A 144 -5.93 9.01 4.54
N ARG A 145 -6.33 8.55 5.74
CA ARG A 145 -6.46 7.11 6.04
C ARG A 145 -7.56 6.45 5.21
N VAL A 146 -8.68 7.13 4.96
CA VAL A 146 -9.73 6.64 4.04
C VAL A 146 -9.18 6.43 2.63
N VAL A 147 -8.35 7.35 2.13
CA VAL A 147 -7.70 7.19 0.82
C VAL A 147 -6.77 5.98 0.82
N GLU A 148 -5.93 5.84 1.83
CA GLU A 148 -5.01 4.71 1.97
C GLU A 148 -5.75 3.37 1.89
N LEU A 149 -6.78 3.22 2.70
CA LEU A 149 -7.54 1.98 2.79
C LEU A 149 -8.35 1.69 1.52
N LYS A 150 -8.97 2.72 0.93
CA LYS A 150 -9.85 2.54 -0.22
C LYS A 150 -9.11 2.42 -1.54
N TYR A 151 -8.22 3.37 -1.83
CA TYR A 151 -7.54 3.44 -3.12
C TYR A 151 -6.40 2.42 -3.21
N PHE A 152 -5.58 2.37 -2.20
CA PHE A 152 -4.41 1.48 -2.16
C PHE A 152 -4.77 0.10 -1.62
N GLY A 153 -5.48 0.03 -0.49
CA GLY A 153 -5.93 -1.22 0.12
C GLY A 153 -7.03 -1.94 -0.65
N GLY A 154 -7.86 -1.19 -1.38
CA GLY A 154 -8.99 -1.73 -2.13
C GLY A 154 -10.15 -2.19 -1.26
N LEU A 155 -10.23 -1.70 -0.02
CA LEU A 155 -11.25 -2.05 0.94
C LEU A 155 -12.61 -1.45 0.55
N THR A 156 -13.68 -2.13 0.96
CA THR A 156 -15.05 -1.61 0.86
C THR A 156 -15.30 -0.49 1.86
N ASN A 157 -16.40 0.23 1.72
CA ASN A 157 -16.74 1.28 2.68
C ASN A 157 -17.05 0.68 4.06
N GLU A 158 -17.63 -0.50 4.10
CA GLU A 158 -17.99 -1.25 5.30
C GLU A 158 -16.72 -1.70 6.04
N GLU A 159 -15.75 -2.29 5.35
CA GLU A 159 -14.46 -2.68 5.93
C GLU A 159 -13.68 -1.46 6.47
N ILE A 160 -13.70 -0.33 5.75
CA ILE A 160 -13.05 0.91 6.20
C ILE A 160 -13.77 1.48 7.43
N ALA A 161 -15.10 1.45 7.44
CA ALA A 161 -15.92 1.90 8.56
C ALA A 161 -15.58 1.12 9.84
N GLU A 162 -15.41 -0.19 9.73
CA GLU A 162 -15.02 -1.06 10.84
C GLU A 162 -13.61 -0.70 11.36
N VAL A 163 -12.62 -0.55 10.46
CA VAL A 163 -11.23 -0.21 10.83
C VAL A 163 -11.13 1.15 11.50
N LEU A 164 -11.84 2.14 10.96
CA LEU A 164 -11.77 3.53 11.46
C LEU A 164 -12.81 3.84 12.56
N LYS A 165 -13.69 2.88 12.90
CA LYS A 165 -14.78 3.03 13.89
C LYS A 165 -15.68 4.22 13.57
N ILE A 166 -16.07 4.36 12.30
CA ILE A 166 -16.97 5.40 11.77
C ILE A 166 -18.09 4.76 10.93
N SER A 167 -19.10 5.54 10.54
CA SER A 167 -20.15 5.02 9.67
C SER A 167 -19.71 4.89 8.20
N PRO A 168 -20.25 3.93 7.40
CA PRO A 168 -19.99 3.84 5.96
C PRO A 168 -20.34 5.12 5.19
N GLU A 169 -21.34 5.86 5.64
CA GLU A 169 -21.70 7.16 5.06
C GLU A 169 -20.61 8.22 5.30
N THR A 170 -19.96 8.20 6.48
CA THR A 170 -18.80 9.04 6.75
C THR A 170 -17.64 8.68 5.83
N VAL A 171 -17.38 7.39 5.61
CA VAL A 171 -16.36 6.93 4.65
C VAL A 171 -16.64 7.44 3.25
N LYS A 172 -17.89 7.34 2.75
CA LYS A 172 -18.27 7.84 1.43
C LYS A 172 -18.05 9.35 1.29
N ARG A 173 -18.42 10.12 2.30
CA ARG A 173 -18.24 11.58 2.33
C ARG A 173 -16.76 11.95 2.34
N ASP A 174 -15.97 11.32 3.22
CA ASP A 174 -14.54 11.57 3.35
C ASP A 174 -13.80 11.17 2.08
N TRP A 175 -14.15 10.03 1.46
CA TRP A 175 -13.62 9.62 0.17
C TRP A 175 -13.90 10.62 -0.94
N ARG A 176 -15.15 11.11 -1.07
CA ARG A 176 -15.52 12.09 -2.10
C ARG A 176 -14.72 13.38 -1.96
N PHE A 177 -14.60 13.89 -0.75
CA PHE A 177 -13.80 15.07 -0.44
C PHE A 177 -12.33 14.84 -0.82
N SER A 178 -11.72 13.78 -0.29
CA SER A 178 -10.30 13.47 -0.47
C SER A 178 -9.93 13.26 -1.92
N ARG A 179 -10.77 12.54 -2.68
CA ARG A 179 -10.56 12.32 -4.10
C ARG A 179 -10.52 13.65 -4.89
N ASN A 180 -11.48 14.54 -4.63
CA ASN A 180 -11.56 15.84 -5.32
C ASN A 180 -10.38 16.74 -4.93
N TRP A 181 -10.01 16.72 -3.66
CA TRP A 181 -8.87 17.47 -3.16
C TRP A 181 -7.56 16.99 -3.79
N LEU A 182 -7.30 15.68 -3.79
CA LEU A 182 -6.10 15.09 -4.41
C LEU A 182 -6.04 15.35 -5.92
N LEU A 183 -7.17 15.25 -6.64
CA LEU A 183 -7.19 15.57 -8.07
C LEU A 183 -6.77 17.01 -8.33
N ARG A 184 -7.26 17.94 -7.53
CA ARG A 184 -6.88 19.37 -7.65
C ARG A 184 -5.39 19.57 -7.35
N GLU A 185 -4.90 19.01 -6.26
CA GLU A 185 -3.51 19.13 -5.84
C GLU A 185 -2.54 18.56 -6.88
N LEU A 186 -2.84 17.37 -7.41
CA LEU A 186 -2.02 16.73 -8.44
C LEU A 186 -2.11 17.40 -9.82
N SER A 187 -3.15 18.20 -10.08
CA SER A 187 -3.32 18.94 -11.34
C SER A 187 -2.69 20.33 -11.27
N ALA A 188 -2.50 20.90 -10.08
CA ALA A 188 -1.94 22.25 -9.87
C ALA A 188 -0.40 22.27 -9.86
N ALA A 189 0.24 21.14 -9.79
CA ALA A 189 1.70 20.94 -9.77
C ALA A 189 2.17 20.30 -11.08
#